data_a69524f5dac01a5d80d4aecfae45d134
#
_entry.id   a69524f5dac01a5d80d4aecfae45d134
#
_cell.length_a   1.000
_cell.length_b   1.000
_cell.length_c   1.000
_cell.angle_alpha   90.00
_cell.angle_beta   90.00
_cell.angle_gamma   90.00
#
_symmetry.space_group_name_H-M   'P 1'
#
loop_
_entity.id
_entity.type
_entity.pdbx_description
1 polymer ?
#
loop_
_entity_poly.entity_id
_entity_poly.type
_entity_poly.pdbx_seq_one_letter_code
_entity_poly.pdbx_strand_id
1 'polypeptide(L)'
;MSPRNPSILLLFIAANLSGAAAKVRKLRRTHLRAKSTAMFRDLRASENFHIVLWLLKDLCWVLVWKPLGLAMFIPTFLMAIHIAWRMRRDPGELLHCIAVVCWITANGIWMMGEFWFEDTKRHWAVPFFIAGILVVGWYYVVMLPRKRRATPSA
;
A
#
# COMPACT_ATOMS: atom_id res chain seq x y z
N MET A 1 -15.26 -19.31 -65.52
CA MET A 1 -14.62 -19.03 -64.19
C MET A 1 -15.25 -17.79 -63.65
N SER A 2 -16.10 -17.95 -62.62
CA SER A 2 -16.84 -16.82 -62.00
C SER A 2 -15.86 -15.97 -61.17
N PRO A 3 -15.92 -14.63 -61.31
CA PRO A 3 -15.04 -13.76 -60.50
C PRO A 3 -15.47 -13.86 -59.02
N ARG A 4 -14.57 -14.31 -58.17
CA ARG A 4 -14.75 -14.34 -56.71
C ARG A 4 -15.06 -12.92 -56.25
N ASN A 5 -16.26 -12.73 -55.73
CA ASN A 5 -16.74 -11.42 -55.26
C ASN A 5 -15.82 -10.84 -54.22
N PRO A 6 -15.11 -9.73 -54.49
CA PRO A 6 -14.10 -9.17 -53.58
C PRO A 6 -14.72 -8.73 -52.23
N SER A 7 -16.01 -8.47 -52.17
CA SER A 7 -16.74 -8.10 -50.97
C SER A 7 -16.79 -9.24 -49.94
N ILE A 8 -16.91 -10.49 -50.39
CA ILE A 8 -16.92 -11.67 -49.49
C ILE A 8 -15.55 -11.89 -48.86
N LEU A 9 -14.47 -11.70 -49.60
CA LEU A 9 -13.10 -11.81 -49.12
C LEU A 9 -12.79 -10.75 -48.03
N LEU A 10 -13.24 -9.51 -48.28
CA LEU A 10 -13.07 -8.40 -47.32
C LEU A 10 -13.84 -8.64 -46.03
N LEU A 11 -15.09 -9.15 -46.11
CA LEU A 11 -15.89 -9.52 -44.95
C LEU A 11 -15.22 -10.63 -44.12
N PHE A 12 -14.66 -11.65 -44.80
CA PHE A 12 -13.96 -12.75 -44.12
C PHE A 12 -12.70 -12.27 -43.39
N ILE A 13 -11.92 -11.41 -44.03
CA ILE A 13 -10.72 -10.78 -43.44
C ILE A 13 -11.13 -9.91 -42.22
N ALA A 14 -12.15 -9.07 -42.37
CA ALA A 14 -12.63 -8.20 -41.28
C ALA A 14 -13.13 -9.01 -40.06
N ALA A 15 -13.85 -10.10 -40.28
CA ALA A 15 -14.32 -11.01 -39.22
C ALA A 15 -13.16 -11.69 -38.48
N ASN A 16 -12.13 -12.15 -39.21
CA ASN A 16 -10.94 -12.76 -38.60
C ASN A 16 -10.13 -11.74 -37.81
N LEU A 17 -9.94 -10.53 -38.34
CA LEU A 17 -9.26 -9.44 -37.63
C LEU A 17 -10.00 -9.03 -36.36
N SER A 18 -11.33 -8.92 -36.41
CA SER A 18 -12.18 -8.64 -35.26
C SER A 18 -12.05 -9.71 -34.17
N GLY A 19 -12.11 -11.00 -34.59
CA GLY A 19 -11.91 -12.14 -33.67
C GLY A 19 -10.53 -12.16 -33.02
N ALA A 20 -9.48 -11.90 -33.80
CA ALA A 20 -8.10 -11.81 -33.31
C ALA A 20 -7.96 -10.64 -32.31
N ALA A 21 -8.51 -9.48 -32.61
CA ALA A 21 -8.48 -8.31 -31.72
C ALA A 21 -9.24 -8.56 -30.42
N ALA A 22 -10.37 -9.26 -30.47
CA ALA A 22 -11.14 -9.65 -29.28
C ALA A 22 -10.34 -10.64 -28.40
N LYS A 23 -9.67 -11.63 -29.01
CA LYS A 23 -8.82 -12.60 -28.32
C LYS A 23 -7.64 -11.91 -27.64
N VAL A 24 -6.96 -10.99 -28.32
CA VAL A 24 -5.85 -10.20 -27.76
C VAL A 24 -6.33 -9.33 -26.58
N ARG A 25 -7.48 -8.68 -26.71
CA ARG A 25 -8.08 -7.90 -25.60
C ARG A 25 -8.39 -8.78 -24.40
N LYS A 26 -8.95 -9.97 -24.61
CA LYS A 26 -9.26 -10.93 -23.54
C LYS A 26 -7.99 -11.38 -22.82
N LEU A 27 -6.95 -11.78 -23.57
CA LEU A 27 -5.65 -12.19 -23.01
C LEU A 27 -4.99 -11.06 -22.23
N ARG A 28 -5.00 -9.83 -22.73
CA ARG A 28 -4.48 -8.65 -22.03
C ARG A 28 -5.22 -8.39 -20.71
N ARG A 29 -6.56 -8.52 -20.73
CA ARG A 29 -7.37 -8.34 -19.50
C ARG A 29 -7.09 -9.42 -18.45
N THR A 30 -6.95 -10.68 -18.85
CA THR A 30 -6.63 -11.78 -17.93
C THR A 30 -5.23 -11.62 -17.35
N HIS A 31 -4.26 -11.23 -18.16
CA HIS A 31 -2.89 -10.98 -17.70
C HIS A 31 -2.80 -9.79 -16.71
N LEU A 32 -3.50 -8.70 -16.99
CA LEU A 32 -3.56 -7.55 -16.09
C LEU A 32 -4.25 -7.90 -14.76
N ARG A 33 -5.33 -8.69 -14.81
CA ARG A 33 -6.03 -9.19 -13.63
C ARG A 33 -5.13 -10.10 -12.77
N ALA A 34 -4.43 -11.05 -13.40
CA ALA A 34 -3.51 -11.94 -12.70
C ALA A 34 -2.38 -11.17 -12.03
N LYS A 35 -1.78 -10.18 -12.72
CA LYS A 35 -0.73 -9.33 -12.17
C LYS A 35 -1.23 -8.47 -10.99
N SER A 36 -2.44 -7.92 -11.10
CA SER A 36 -3.07 -7.17 -10.01
C SER A 36 -3.31 -8.07 -8.79
N THR A 37 -3.86 -9.28 -8.98
CA THR A 37 -4.14 -10.22 -7.88
C THR A 37 -2.85 -10.69 -7.20
N ALA A 38 -1.78 -10.94 -7.95
CA ALA A 38 -0.47 -11.29 -7.38
C ALA A 38 0.08 -10.13 -6.54
N MET A 39 0.03 -8.92 -7.06
CA MET A 39 0.47 -7.72 -6.33
C MET A 39 -0.31 -7.51 -5.02
N PHE A 40 -1.64 -7.70 -5.03
CA PHE A 40 -2.46 -7.61 -3.82
C PHE A 40 -2.13 -8.69 -2.79
N ARG A 41 -1.84 -9.92 -3.22
CA ARG A 41 -1.40 -10.99 -2.31
C ARG A 41 -0.06 -10.69 -1.66
N ASP A 42 0.91 -10.19 -2.43
CA ASP A 42 2.22 -9.80 -1.90
C ASP A 42 2.12 -8.64 -0.90
N LEU A 43 1.22 -7.68 -1.15
CA LEU A 43 0.97 -6.57 -0.25
C LEU A 43 0.36 -7.05 1.07
N ARG A 44 -0.68 -7.88 1.01
CA ARG A 44 -1.29 -8.48 2.21
C ARG A 44 -0.31 -9.33 3.01
N ALA A 45 0.57 -10.08 2.34
CA ALA A 45 1.62 -10.82 3.01
C ALA A 45 2.60 -9.89 3.74
N SER A 46 2.99 -8.77 3.12
CA SER A 46 3.86 -7.75 3.73
C SER A 46 3.18 -7.06 4.91
N GLU A 47 1.90 -6.72 4.79
CA GLU A 47 1.10 -6.12 5.86
C GLU A 47 0.94 -7.09 7.05
N ASN A 48 0.61 -8.35 6.80
CA ASN A 48 0.49 -9.37 7.84
C ASN A 48 1.83 -9.60 8.56
N PHE A 49 2.93 -9.66 7.81
CA PHE A 49 4.27 -9.80 8.39
C PHE A 49 4.66 -8.57 9.22
N HIS A 50 4.32 -7.39 8.76
CA HIS A 50 4.53 -6.14 9.50
C HIS A 50 3.81 -6.13 10.84
N ILE A 51 2.57 -6.64 10.90
CA ILE A 51 1.82 -6.76 12.15
C ILE A 51 2.53 -7.68 13.14
N VAL A 52 3.06 -8.82 12.68
CA VAL A 52 3.81 -9.75 13.53
C VAL A 52 5.07 -9.09 14.11
N LEU A 53 5.84 -8.40 13.26
CA LEU A 53 7.04 -7.69 13.72
C LEU A 53 6.70 -6.61 14.76
N TRP A 54 5.63 -5.91 14.52
CA TRP A 54 5.16 -4.87 15.42
C TRP A 54 4.73 -5.41 16.78
N LEU A 55 3.89 -6.45 16.80
CA LEU A 55 3.45 -7.10 18.05
C LEU A 55 4.65 -7.66 18.83
N LEU A 56 5.61 -8.25 18.14
CA LEU A 56 6.82 -8.78 18.78
C LEU A 56 7.67 -7.66 19.38
N LYS A 57 7.82 -6.55 18.67
CA LYS A 57 8.51 -5.34 19.18
C LYS A 57 7.83 -4.82 20.45
N ASP A 58 6.49 -4.69 20.45
CA ASP A 58 5.74 -4.17 21.58
C ASP A 58 5.78 -5.14 22.76
N LEU A 59 5.76 -6.45 22.53
CA LEU A 59 5.97 -7.45 23.57
C LEU A 59 7.35 -7.30 24.22
N CYS A 60 8.40 -7.12 23.43
CA CYS A 60 9.75 -6.90 23.94
C CYS A 60 9.86 -5.60 24.75
N TRP A 61 9.12 -4.57 24.33
CA TRP A 61 9.05 -3.29 25.06
C TRP A 61 8.39 -3.48 26.43
N VAL A 62 7.21 -4.10 26.50
CA VAL A 62 6.49 -4.34 27.75
C VAL A 62 7.32 -5.22 28.71
N LEU A 63 8.08 -6.18 28.19
CA LEU A 63 8.99 -7.01 28.98
C LEU A 63 10.31 -6.30 29.36
N VAL A 64 10.46 -5.02 28.97
CA VAL A 64 11.69 -4.24 29.19
C VAL A 64 12.94 -4.92 28.64
N TRP A 65 12.77 -5.73 27.60
CA TRP A 65 13.88 -6.47 26.97
C TRP A 65 14.59 -5.59 25.93
N LYS A 66 15.39 -4.67 26.43
CA LYS A 66 16.04 -3.56 25.67
C LYS A 66 16.71 -3.98 24.37
N PRO A 67 17.63 -4.98 24.32
CA PRO A 67 18.33 -5.32 23.09
C PRO A 67 17.39 -5.92 22.03
N LEU A 68 16.42 -6.75 22.44
CA LEU A 68 15.50 -7.37 21.52
C LEU A 68 14.42 -6.38 21.03
N GLY A 69 13.96 -5.48 21.92
CA GLY A 69 13.04 -4.39 21.53
C GLY A 69 13.64 -3.51 20.44
N LEU A 70 14.93 -3.11 20.59
CA LEU A 70 15.61 -2.34 19.57
C LEU A 70 15.87 -3.15 18.29
N ALA A 71 16.28 -4.42 18.41
CA ALA A 71 16.49 -5.30 17.26
C ALA A 71 15.20 -5.51 16.45
N MET A 72 14.03 -5.60 17.10
CA MET A 72 12.74 -5.74 16.44
C MET A 72 12.19 -4.40 15.89
N PHE A 73 12.58 -3.28 16.47
CA PHE A 73 12.21 -1.97 15.96
C PHE A 73 12.73 -1.72 14.53
N ILE A 74 13.98 -2.08 14.26
CA ILE A 74 14.62 -1.86 12.95
C ILE A 74 13.84 -2.52 11.81
N PRO A 75 13.60 -3.84 11.80
CA PRO A 75 12.85 -4.48 10.72
C PRO A 75 11.40 -3.99 10.64
N THR A 76 10.76 -3.66 11.78
CA THR A 76 9.40 -3.11 11.81
C THR A 76 9.36 -1.76 11.09
N PHE A 77 10.28 -0.87 11.38
CA PHE A 77 10.39 0.45 10.77
C PHE A 77 10.71 0.38 9.27
N LEU A 78 11.68 -0.46 8.89
CA LEU A 78 12.05 -0.67 7.49
C LEU A 78 10.88 -1.25 6.68
N MET A 79 10.10 -2.16 7.27
CA MET A 79 8.92 -2.74 6.62
C MET A 79 7.83 -1.67 6.42
N ALA A 80 7.60 -0.79 7.39
CA ALA A 80 6.66 0.32 7.24
C ALA A 80 7.05 1.25 6.09
N ILE A 81 8.34 1.62 5.99
CA ILE A 81 8.87 2.41 4.88
C ILE A 81 8.70 1.67 3.55
N HIS A 82 9.00 0.37 3.51
CA HIS A 82 8.85 -0.45 2.31
C HIS A 82 7.41 -0.47 1.81
N ILE A 83 6.44 -0.65 2.70
CA ILE A 83 5.00 -0.62 2.36
C ILE A 83 4.62 0.76 1.84
N ALA A 84 5.02 1.84 2.51
CA ALA A 84 4.77 3.22 2.07
C ALA A 84 5.35 3.47 0.66
N TRP A 85 6.55 3.00 0.40
CA TRP A 85 7.17 3.09 -0.93
C TRP A 85 6.38 2.34 -2.00
N ARG A 86 5.87 1.14 -1.69
CA ARG A 86 5.03 0.38 -2.63
C ARG A 86 3.70 1.07 -2.92
N MET A 87 3.13 1.74 -1.91
CA MET A 87 1.84 2.46 -2.01
C MET A 87 1.97 3.88 -2.58
N ARG A 88 3.16 4.36 -2.92
CA ARG A 88 3.39 5.74 -3.38
C ARG A 88 2.56 6.18 -4.58
N ARG A 89 2.01 5.23 -5.36
CA ARG A 89 1.18 5.52 -6.54
C ARG A 89 -0.30 5.72 -6.23
N ASP A 90 -0.76 5.27 -5.06
CA ASP A 90 -2.10 5.55 -4.55
C ASP A 90 -2.01 6.58 -3.42
N PRO A 91 -2.42 7.83 -3.69
CA PRO A 91 -2.29 8.88 -2.68
C PRO A 91 -3.10 8.62 -1.41
N GLY A 92 -4.21 7.86 -1.52
CA GLY A 92 -5.03 7.51 -0.36
C GLY A 92 -4.32 6.55 0.58
N GLU A 93 -3.83 5.44 0.02
CA GLU A 93 -3.08 4.43 0.78
C GLU A 93 -1.74 5.00 1.28
N LEU A 94 -1.07 5.82 0.46
CA LEU A 94 0.19 6.46 0.85
C LEU A 94 0.05 7.30 2.12
N LEU A 95 -1.01 8.10 2.25
CA LEU A 95 -1.23 8.93 3.45
C LEU A 95 -1.39 8.07 4.70
N HIS A 96 -2.12 6.94 4.62
CA HIS A 96 -2.23 6.00 5.74
C HIS A 96 -0.86 5.37 6.08
N CYS A 97 -0.09 4.97 5.07
CA CYS A 97 1.25 4.42 5.28
C CYS A 97 2.21 5.44 5.92
N ILE A 98 2.15 6.72 5.50
CA ILE A 98 2.94 7.80 6.12
C ILE A 98 2.55 7.99 7.58
N ALA A 99 1.26 7.96 7.91
CA ALA A 99 0.80 8.06 9.29
C ALA A 99 1.31 6.89 10.14
N VAL A 100 1.33 5.67 9.59
CA VAL A 100 1.91 4.49 10.26
C VAL A 100 3.41 4.66 10.48
N VAL A 101 4.17 5.16 9.50
CA VAL A 101 5.60 5.47 9.66
C VAL A 101 5.83 6.50 10.76
N CYS A 102 5.05 7.58 10.78
CA CYS A 102 5.12 8.59 11.85
C CYS A 102 4.84 7.97 13.22
N TRP A 103 3.81 7.15 13.32
CA TRP A 103 3.42 6.48 14.56
C TRP A 103 4.49 5.50 15.05
N ILE A 104 5.08 4.69 14.17
CA ILE A 104 6.18 3.77 14.53
C ILE A 104 7.41 4.57 14.97
N THR A 105 7.72 5.67 14.30
CA THR A 105 8.81 6.58 14.69
C THR A 105 8.59 7.13 16.09
N ALA A 106 7.40 7.63 16.39
CA ALA A 106 7.02 8.14 17.70
C ALA A 106 7.19 7.07 18.79
N ASN A 107 6.69 5.85 18.54
CA ASN A 107 6.83 4.72 19.45
C ASN A 107 8.29 4.32 19.66
N GLY A 108 9.12 4.35 18.61
CA GLY A 108 10.55 4.07 18.71
C GLY A 108 11.28 5.08 19.59
N ILE A 109 10.99 6.38 19.40
CA ILE A 109 11.56 7.45 20.24
C ILE A 109 11.11 7.28 21.69
N TRP A 110 9.85 6.99 21.93
CA TRP A 110 9.32 6.77 23.27
C TRP A 110 9.95 5.55 23.93
N MET A 111 9.98 4.40 23.27
CA MET A 111 10.64 3.19 23.75
C MET A 111 12.10 3.42 24.11
N MET A 112 12.86 4.15 23.26
CA MET A 112 14.25 4.52 23.57
C MET A 112 14.32 5.47 24.77
N GLY A 113 13.36 6.40 24.91
CA GLY A 113 13.25 7.29 26.03
C GLY A 113 13.11 6.54 27.36
N GLU A 114 12.24 5.52 27.39
CA GLU A 114 12.04 4.68 28.59
C GLU A 114 13.25 3.77 28.86
N PHE A 115 13.87 3.21 27.83
CA PHE A 115 14.94 2.25 28.02
C PHE A 115 16.23 2.85 28.54
N TRP A 116 16.58 4.09 28.12
CA TRP A 116 17.90 4.67 28.38
C TRP A 116 17.88 6.06 29.02
N PHE A 117 16.71 6.73 29.04
CA PHE A 117 16.62 8.14 29.47
C PHE A 117 15.57 8.39 30.56
N GLU A 118 15.15 7.35 31.30
CA GLU A 118 14.17 7.46 32.39
C GLU A 118 12.92 8.28 31.97
N ASP A 119 12.44 8.02 30.76
CA ASP A 119 11.29 8.69 30.13
C ASP A 119 11.41 10.21 29.91
N THR A 120 12.58 10.81 30.17
CA THR A 120 12.77 12.27 30.02
C THR A 120 12.68 12.72 28.55
N LYS A 121 12.85 11.83 27.58
CA LYS A 121 12.84 12.12 26.15
C LYS A 121 11.51 11.86 25.45
N ARG A 122 10.47 11.43 26.17
CA ARG A 122 9.14 11.13 25.62
C ARG A 122 8.53 12.27 24.81
N HIS A 123 8.74 13.51 25.21
CA HIS A 123 8.23 14.69 24.52
C HIS A 123 8.69 14.80 23.06
N TRP A 124 9.84 14.21 22.70
CA TRP A 124 10.31 14.14 21.30
C TRP A 124 9.48 13.23 20.40
N ALA A 125 8.66 12.34 20.97
CA ALA A 125 7.73 11.51 20.22
C ALA A 125 6.46 12.29 19.80
N VAL A 126 6.08 13.32 20.56
CA VAL A 126 4.83 14.09 20.36
C VAL A 126 4.69 14.67 18.96
N PRO A 127 5.70 15.36 18.36
CA PRO A 127 5.56 15.91 17.02
C PRO A 127 5.30 14.84 15.94
N PHE A 128 5.81 13.63 16.10
CA PHE A 128 5.56 12.53 15.17
C PHE A 128 4.13 11.99 15.30
N PHE A 129 3.59 11.88 16.52
CA PHE A 129 2.17 11.55 16.72
C PHE A 129 1.26 12.59 16.10
N ILE A 130 1.54 13.89 16.33
CA ILE A 130 0.77 14.99 15.75
C ILE A 130 0.84 14.94 14.21
N ALA A 131 2.03 14.75 13.63
CA ALA A 131 2.19 14.65 12.19
C ALA A 131 1.36 13.48 11.60
N GLY A 132 1.37 12.31 12.24
CA GLY A 132 0.55 11.17 11.83
C GLY A 132 -0.95 11.48 11.87
N ILE A 133 -1.44 12.12 12.94
CA ILE A 133 -2.84 12.52 13.07
C ILE A 133 -3.22 13.55 12.00
N LEU A 134 -2.37 14.54 11.74
CA LEU A 134 -2.64 15.56 10.71
C LEU A 134 -2.70 14.95 9.31
N VAL A 135 -1.82 14.00 8.99
CA VAL A 135 -1.82 13.31 7.68
C VAL A 135 -3.11 12.50 7.48
N VAL A 136 -3.52 11.73 8.48
CA VAL A 136 -4.78 10.97 8.41
C VAL A 136 -5.99 11.91 8.41
N GLY A 137 -5.98 12.94 9.25
CA GLY A 137 -7.04 13.96 9.29
C GLY A 137 -7.23 14.64 7.93
N TRP A 138 -6.15 15.00 7.26
CA TRP A 138 -6.17 15.54 5.89
C TRP A 138 -6.84 14.59 4.90
N TYR A 139 -6.53 13.30 4.98
CA TYR A 139 -7.16 12.29 4.12
C TYR A 139 -8.69 12.28 4.31
N TYR A 140 -9.18 12.17 5.55
CA TYR A 140 -10.60 12.06 5.83
C TYR A 140 -11.38 13.36 5.60
N VAL A 141 -10.80 14.51 5.92
CA VAL A 141 -11.47 15.81 5.81
C VAL A 141 -11.44 16.37 4.39
N VAL A 142 -10.35 16.17 3.66
CA VAL A 142 -10.15 16.82 2.36
C VAL A 142 -10.25 15.83 1.20
N MET A 143 -9.51 14.74 1.27
CA MET A 143 -9.29 13.87 0.12
C MET A 143 -10.49 12.94 -0.13
N LEU A 144 -11.02 12.33 0.92
CA LEU A 144 -12.14 11.39 0.83
C LEU A 144 -13.42 12.06 0.32
N PRO A 145 -13.84 13.25 0.80
CA PRO A 145 -15.01 13.94 0.27
C PRO A 145 -14.83 14.35 -1.20
N ARG A 146 -13.62 14.79 -1.59
CA ARG A 146 -13.32 15.11 -3.00
C ARG A 146 -13.44 13.89 -3.90
N LYS A 147 -12.91 12.72 -3.49
CA LYS A 147 -13.06 11.47 -4.24
C LYS A 147 -14.53 11.08 -4.40
N ARG A 148 -15.34 11.19 -3.34
CA ARG A 148 -16.78 10.86 -3.39
C ARG A 148 -17.57 11.78 -4.34
N ARG A 149 -17.23 13.07 -4.40
CA ARG A 149 -17.87 14.03 -5.32
C ARG A 149 -17.49 13.81 -6.78
N ALA A 150 -16.30 13.29 -7.05
CA ALA A 150 -15.80 13.01 -8.39
C ALA A 150 -16.36 11.70 -9.00
N THR A 151 -16.98 10.83 -8.20
CA THR A 151 -17.63 9.59 -8.65
C THR A 151 -19.12 9.75 -8.44
N PRO A 152 -19.89 10.27 -9.44
CA PRO A 152 -21.34 10.30 -9.36
C PRO A 152 -21.82 8.84 -9.28
N SER A 153 -22.74 8.56 -8.34
CA SER A 153 -23.43 7.28 -8.27
C SER A 153 -24.17 7.05 -9.58
N ALA A 154 -23.73 6.02 -10.34
CA ALA A 154 -24.46 5.49 -11.47
C ALA A 154 -25.69 4.73 -10.97
#